data_9938ef0c0b29601fff57d67bf37db210
#
_entry.id   9938ef0c0b29601fff57d67bf37db210
#
_cell.length_a   1.000
_cell.length_b   1.000
_cell.length_c   1.000
_cell.angle_alpha   90.00
_cell.angle_beta   90.00
_cell.angle_gamma   90.00
#
_symmetry.space_group_name_H-M   'P 1'
#
loop_
_entity.id
_entity.type
_entity.pdbx_description
1 polymer ?
#
loop_
_entity_poly.entity_id
_entity_poly.type
_entity_poly.pdbx_seq_one_letter_code
_entity_poly.pdbx_strand_id
1 'polypeptide(L)'
;GGQSDKVRQKDIELFQSDDKRIMIANLAAGNAGVSLHDLIGNFARGSIISPSYSAINLLQALGRIHRAEGKTKCIQKVMFAAGTIEEDACKRVQSKLNNLECLNDGDLTYSVRIA
;
A
#
# COMPACT_ATOMS: atom_id res chain seq x y z
N GLY A 1 -12.99 7.38 7.47
CA GLY A 1 -13.02 7.70 8.90
C GLY A 1 -14.44 7.64 9.45
N GLY A 2 -14.59 7.49 10.73
CA GLY A 2 -15.90 7.46 11.38
C GLY A 2 -16.52 6.08 11.60
N GLN A 3 -15.91 5.04 11.11
CA GLN A 3 -16.32 3.66 11.45
C GLN A 3 -15.82 3.28 12.85
N SER A 4 -16.64 2.48 13.56
CA SER A 4 -16.20 1.86 14.80
C SER A 4 -15.12 0.81 14.54
N ASP A 5 -14.29 0.52 15.53
CA ASP A 5 -13.23 -0.48 15.38
C ASP A 5 -13.76 -1.87 15.06
N LYS A 6 -14.95 -2.22 15.60
CA LYS A 6 -15.62 -3.49 15.29
C LYS A 6 -16.01 -3.61 13.82
N VAL A 7 -16.55 -2.55 13.21
CA VAL A 7 -16.93 -2.54 11.80
C VAL A 7 -15.70 -2.63 10.93
N ARG A 8 -14.65 -1.89 11.27
CA ARG A 8 -13.37 -1.92 10.56
C ARG A 8 -12.74 -3.31 10.58
N GLN A 9 -12.73 -3.96 11.74
CA GLN A 9 -12.18 -5.31 11.88
C GLN A 9 -12.97 -6.33 11.05
N LYS A 10 -14.29 -6.22 11.02
CA LYS A 10 -15.15 -7.07 10.20
C LYS A 10 -14.88 -6.89 8.70
N ASP A 11 -14.71 -5.65 8.24
CA ASP A 11 -14.38 -5.36 6.84
C ASP A 11 -13.03 -5.98 6.44
N ILE A 12 -12.04 -5.92 7.32
CA ILE A 12 -10.73 -6.54 7.11
C ILE A 12 -10.86 -8.06 7.01
N GLU A 13 -11.62 -8.67 7.91
CA GLU A 13 -11.85 -10.12 7.91
C GLU A 13 -12.55 -10.59 6.64
N LEU A 14 -13.56 -9.87 6.16
CA LEU A 14 -14.25 -10.17 4.91
C LEU A 14 -13.33 -10.05 3.69
N PHE A 15 -12.43 -9.08 3.69
CA PHE A 15 -11.43 -8.95 2.64
C PHE A 15 -10.39 -10.08 2.70
N GLN A 16 -9.91 -10.42 3.88
CA GLN A 16 -8.88 -11.46 4.06
C GLN A 16 -9.43 -12.88 3.80
N SER A 17 -10.72 -13.11 4.01
CA SER A 17 -11.39 -14.38 3.67
C SER A 17 -11.79 -14.51 2.20
N ASP A 18 -11.46 -13.52 1.36
CA ASP A 18 -11.82 -13.42 -0.06
C ASP A 18 -13.33 -13.25 -0.33
N ASP A 19 -14.14 -12.96 0.69
CA ASP A 19 -15.57 -12.66 0.53
C ASP A 19 -15.80 -11.30 -0.13
N LYS A 20 -14.87 -10.37 0.05
CA LYS A 20 -14.87 -9.05 -0.60
C LYS A 20 -13.62 -8.89 -1.47
N ARG A 21 -13.83 -8.43 -2.70
CA ARG A 21 -12.77 -8.25 -3.68
C ARG A 21 -12.07 -6.90 -3.60
N ILE A 22 -12.76 -5.90 -3.11
CA ILE A 22 -12.28 -4.52 -3.08
C ILE A 22 -12.36 -4.00 -1.65
N MET A 23 -11.28 -3.38 -1.20
CA MET A 23 -11.21 -2.66 0.06
C MET A 23 -10.73 -1.24 -0.19
N ILE A 24 -11.44 -0.27 0.36
CA ILE A 24 -11.05 1.14 0.32
C ILE A 24 -10.64 1.56 1.73
N ALA A 25 -9.45 2.10 1.85
CA ALA A 25 -8.91 2.53 3.13
C ALA A 25 -8.24 3.90 3.02
N ASN A 26 -8.38 4.70 4.06
CA ASN A 26 -7.63 5.95 4.18
C ASN A 26 -6.20 5.64 4.64
N LEU A 27 -5.21 6.28 4.02
CA LEU A 27 -3.79 6.16 4.39
C LEU A 27 -3.53 6.46 5.87
N ALA A 28 -4.16 7.51 6.38
CA ALA A 28 -3.97 7.96 7.76
C ALA A 28 -4.70 7.09 8.80
N ALA A 29 -5.85 6.52 8.45
CA ALA A 29 -6.68 5.76 9.38
C ALA A 29 -6.20 4.33 9.61
N GLY A 30 -5.29 3.85 8.81
CA GLY A 30 -4.82 2.48 8.87
C GLY A 30 -3.45 2.31 9.54
N ASN A 31 -3.09 3.17 10.46
CA ASN A 31 -1.72 3.26 10.99
C ASN A 31 -1.23 2.09 11.81
N ALA A 32 -2.06 1.16 12.21
CA ALA A 32 -1.60 0.09 13.10
C ALA A 32 -1.70 -1.27 12.42
N GLY A 33 -0.61 -1.73 11.82
CA GLY A 33 -0.35 -3.15 11.66
C GLY A 33 -1.35 -4.00 10.87
N VAL A 34 -2.22 -3.38 10.08
CA VAL A 34 -3.21 -4.12 9.27
C VAL A 34 -2.49 -4.86 8.17
N SER A 35 -2.59 -6.17 8.18
CA SER A 35 -2.06 -7.03 7.11
C SER A 35 -3.16 -7.33 6.10
N LEU A 36 -2.93 -7.02 4.84
CA LEU A 36 -3.87 -7.23 3.74
C LEU A 36 -3.25 -8.11 2.63
N HIS A 37 -2.18 -8.81 2.94
CA HIS A 37 -1.54 -9.74 2.02
C HIS A 37 -2.41 -10.97 1.78
N ASP A 38 -2.16 -11.65 0.67
CA ASP A 38 -2.92 -12.86 0.32
C ASP A 38 -2.55 -14.03 1.24
N LEU A 39 -3.50 -14.45 2.04
CA LEU A 39 -3.34 -15.56 2.99
C LEU A 39 -3.75 -16.91 2.39
N ILE A 40 -4.61 -16.92 1.39
CA ILE A 40 -5.28 -18.12 0.86
C ILE A 40 -4.58 -18.61 -0.41
N GLY A 41 -4.14 -17.70 -1.28
CA GLY A 41 -3.49 -18.02 -2.55
C GLY A 41 -4.43 -18.04 -3.77
N ASN A 42 -5.72 -17.73 -3.61
CA ASN A 42 -6.69 -17.72 -4.68
C ASN A 42 -6.71 -16.42 -5.49
N PHE A 43 -6.42 -15.30 -4.85
CA PHE A 43 -6.49 -13.99 -5.47
C PHE A 43 -5.24 -13.17 -5.14
N ALA A 44 -4.46 -12.85 -6.18
CA ALA A 44 -3.32 -11.94 -6.03
C ALA A 44 -3.80 -10.55 -5.58
N ARG A 45 -3.11 -9.97 -4.63
CA ARG A 45 -3.41 -8.63 -4.12
C ARG A 45 -2.84 -7.55 -5.04
N GLY A 46 -3.63 -6.51 -5.25
CA GLY A 46 -3.20 -5.30 -5.92
C GLY A 46 -3.59 -4.08 -5.10
N SER A 47 -2.79 -3.04 -5.10
CA SER A 47 -3.18 -1.76 -4.51
C SER A 47 -2.98 -0.59 -5.46
N ILE A 48 -3.88 0.36 -5.36
CA ILE A 48 -3.78 1.67 -5.99
C ILE A 48 -3.74 2.67 -4.84
N ILE A 49 -2.66 3.44 -4.77
CA ILE A 49 -2.39 4.34 -3.65
C ILE A 49 -2.33 5.76 -4.19
N SER A 50 -3.10 6.66 -3.59
CA SER A 50 -2.94 8.09 -3.81
C SER A 50 -1.70 8.60 -3.09
N PRO A 51 -0.92 9.51 -3.69
CA PRO A 51 0.32 9.98 -3.10
C PRO A 51 0.10 10.74 -1.79
N SER A 52 1.08 10.68 -0.93
CA SER A 52 1.15 11.43 0.32
C SER A 52 2.51 12.08 0.44
N TYR A 53 2.57 13.25 1.06
CA TYR A 53 3.84 13.90 1.40
C TYR A 53 4.65 13.14 2.46
N SER A 54 4.01 12.27 3.22
CA SER A 54 4.66 11.43 4.21
C SER A 54 5.19 10.15 3.57
N ALA A 55 6.51 10.05 3.43
CA ALA A 55 7.18 8.83 2.97
C ALA A 55 6.89 7.66 3.91
N ILE A 56 6.80 7.90 5.21
CA ILE A 56 6.50 6.89 6.23
C ILE A 56 5.11 6.30 6.00
N ASN A 57 4.10 7.14 5.79
CA ASN A 57 2.73 6.69 5.53
C ASN A 57 2.63 5.88 4.24
N LEU A 58 3.35 6.29 3.20
CA LEU A 58 3.39 5.55 1.94
C LEU A 58 4.08 4.20 2.11
N LEU A 59 5.23 4.14 2.78
CA LEU A 59 5.92 2.90 3.08
C LEU A 59 5.05 1.93 3.89
N GLN A 60 4.34 2.43 4.89
CA GLN A 60 3.40 1.63 5.67
C GLN A 60 2.25 1.10 4.83
N ALA A 61 1.71 1.91 3.93
CA ALA A 61 0.66 1.49 3.00
C ALA A 61 1.16 0.40 2.05
N LEU A 62 2.34 0.56 1.48
CA LEU A 62 2.98 -0.44 0.62
C LEU A 62 3.24 -1.75 1.37
N GLY A 63 3.65 -1.68 2.63
CA GLY A 63 3.91 -2.85 3.46
C GLY A 63 2.67 -3.65 3.87
N ARG A 64 1.46 -3.16 3.63
CA ARG A 64 0.23 -3.86 4.04
C ARG A 64 -0.09 -5.07 3.20
N ILE A 65 0.12 -5.00 1.91
CA ILE A 65 -0.16 -6.11 0.98
C ILE A 65 1.09 -6.89 0.59
N HIS A 66 2.27 -6.34 0.80
CA HIS A 66 3.54 -7.01 0.56
C HIS A 66 4.11 -7.54 1.87
N ARG A 67 4.01 -8.82 2.07
CA ARG A 67 4.56 -9.55 3.22
C ARG A 67 5.28 -10.80 2.74
N ALA A 68 6.33 -11.19 3.45
CA ALA A 68 7.06 -12.43 3.17
C ALA A 68 6.17 -13.69 3.21
N GLU A 69 5.10 -13.63 3.98
CA GLU A 69 4.12 -14.72 4.15
C GLU A 69 3.03 -14.72 3.07
N GLY A 70 3.00 -13.73 2.18
CA GLY A 70 2.01 -13.65 1.10
C GLY A 70 2.13 -14.83 0.15
N LYS A 71 1.00 -15.47 -0.18
CA LYS A 71 0.94 -16.64 -1.05
C LYS A 71 1.12 -16.31 -2.53
N THR A 72 0.82 -15.09 -2.92
CA THR A 72 0.93 -14.61 -4.30
C THR A 72 1.72 -13.31 -4.36
N LYS A 73 2.26 -13.02 -5.55
CA LYS A 73 2.90 -11.72 -5.79
C LYS A 73 1.86 -10.61 -5.76
N CYS A 74 2.20 -9.48 -5.16
CA CYS A 74 1.36 -8.30 -5.16
C CYS A 74 1.86 -7.25 -6.17
N ILE A 75 0.92 -6.49 -6.71
CA ILE A 75 1.19 -5.35 -7.59
C ILE A 75 0.72 -4.09 -6.88
N GLN A 76 1.59 -3.11 -6.78
CA GLN A 76 1.27 -1.83 -6.14
C GLN A 76 1.54 -0.68 -7.09
N LYS A 77 0.57 0.20 -7.23
CA LYS A 77 0.66 1.38 -8.09
C LYS A 77 0.36 2.63 -7.28
N VAL A 78 1.23 3.61 -7.37
CA VAL A 78 0.97 4.96 -6.88
C VAL A 78 0.50 5.80 -8.05
N MET A 79 -0.70 6.34 -7.97
CA MET A 79 -1.31 7.15 -9.02
C MET A 79 -1.37 8.61 -8.60
N PHE A 80 -0.97 9.49 -9.47
CA PHE A 80 -0.99 10.93 -9.25
C PHE A 80 -1.38 11.68 -10.52
N ALA A 81 -1.87 12.90 -10.37
CA ALA A 81 -2.16 13.79 -11.49
C ALA A 81 -0.85 14.42 -11.99
N ALA A 82 -0.51 14.20 -13.27
CA ALA A 82 0.67 14.78 -13.89
C ALA A 82 0.56 16.32 -13.96
N GLY A 83 1.69 17.01 -13.79
CA GLY A 83 1.75 18.49 -13.80
C GLY A 83 1.15 19.15 -12.55
N THR A 84 0.92 18.40 -11.49
CA THR A 84 0.37 18.91 -10.23
C THR A 84 1.37 18.77 -9.10
N ILE A 85 1.02 19.34 -7.94
CA ILE A 85 1.80 19.18 -6.70
C ILE A 85 1.96 17.71 -6.27
N GLU A 86 1.04 16.83 -6.68
CA GLU A 86 1.12 15.39 -6.42
C GLU A 86 2.31 14.75 -7.13
N GLU A 87 2.67 15.21 -8.32
CA GLU A 87 3.86 14.74 -9.04
C GLU A 87 5.14 15.05 -8.26
N ASP A 88 5.24 16.27 -7.73
CA ASP A 88 6.40 16.65 -6.90
C ASP A 88 6.47 15.84 -5.61
N ALA A 89 5.34 15.58 -4.98
CA ALA A 89 5.26 14.70 -3.82
C ALA A 89 5.74 13.29 -4.15
N CYS A 90 5.33 12.71 -5.26
CA CYS A 90 5.77 11.40 -5.72
C CYS A 90 7.29 11.35 -5.99
N LYS A 91 7.83 12.34 -6.66
CA LYS A 91 9.28 12.44 -6.93
C LYS A 91 10.11 12.49 -5.64
N ARG A 92 9.65 13.28 -4.66
CA ARG A 92 10.32 13.39 -3.35
C ARG A 92 10.26 12.08 -2.56
N VAL A 93 9.12 11.42 -2.57
CA VAL A 93 8.94 10.13 -1.91
C VAL A 93 9.78 9.06 -2.61
N GLN A 94 9.82 9.04 -3.95
CA GLN A 94 10.66 8.13 -4.72
C GLN A 94 12.14 8.29 -4.34
N SER A 95 12.63 9.51 -4.26
CA SER A 95 14.02 9.77 -3.85
C SER A 95 14.31 9.25 -2.43
N LYS A 96 13.37 9.43 -1.51
CA LYS A 96 13.51 8.90 -0.15
C LYS A 96 13.49 7.37 -0.11
N LEU A 97 12.65 6.75 -0.91
CA LEU A 97 12.58 5.28 -1.03
C LEU A 97 13.89 4.71 -1.58
N ASN A 98 14.42 5.31 -2.65
CA ASN A 98 15.69 4.89 -3.23
C ASN A 98 16.85 5.00 -2.23
N ASN A 99 16.86 6.04 -1.41
CA ASN A 99 17.85 6.19 -0.34
C ASN A 99 17.73 5.10 0.72
N LEU A 100 16.51 4.67 1.04
CA LEU A 100 16.27 3.58 1.99
C LEU A 100 16.63 2.22 1.40
N GLU A 101 16.44 2.01 0.11
CA GLU A 101 16.88 0.79 -0.59
C GLU A 101 18.40 0.62 -0.53
N CYS A 102 19.15 1.70 -0.70
CA CYS A 102 20.60 1.68 -0.55
C CYS A 102 21.07 1.26 0.85
N LEU A 103 20.23 1.43 1.87
CA LEU A 103 20.52 1.07 3.25
C LEU A 103 20.09 -0.36 3.62
N ASN A 104 19.11 -0.93 2.91
CA ASN A 104 18.44 -2.17 3.29
C ASN A 104 18.67 -3.36 2.33
N ASP A 105 19.73 -3.37 1.52
CA ASP A 105 20.05 -4.47 0.59
C ASP A 105 18.85 -5.05 -0.19
N GLY A 106 18.29 -4.29 -1.07
CA GLY A 106 18.00 -4.78 -2.39
C GLY A 106 16.70 -5.52 -2.69
N ASP A 107 15.74 -5.74 -1.77
CA ASP A 107 14.54 -6.53 -2.10
C ASP A 107 13.31 -5.72 -2.56
N LEU A 108 13.41 -4.41 -2.66
CA LEU A 108 12.30 -3.53 -3.00
C LEU A 108 12.57 -2.78 -4.31
N THR A 109 12.32 -3.44 -5.43
CA THR A 109 12.34 -2.73 -6.74
C THR A 109 11.03 -1.95 -6.92
N TYR A 110 11.10 -0.64 -6.77
CA TYR A 110 9.99 0.25 -7.11
C TYR A 110 10.17 0.81 -8.51
N SER A 111 9.21 0.58 -9.38
CA SER A 111 9.13 1.31 -10.63
C SER A 111 7.96 2.29 -10.57
N VAL A 112 8.25 3.58 -10.62
CA VAL A 112 7.22 4.59 -10.82
C VAL A 112 7.05 4.79 -12.32
N ARG A 113 5.89 4.46 -12.85
CA ARG A 113 5.49 4.84 -14.20
C ARG A 113 4.65 6.10 -14.11
N ILE A 114 5.14 7.17 -14.71
CA ILE A 114 4.36 8.38 -14.98
C ILE A 114 3.49 8.05 -16.18
N ALA A 115 2.22 8.00 -15.97
CA ALA A 115 1.26 7.87 -17.05
C ALA A 115 0.89 9.24 -17.60
#